data_6bdda7a723dda257d9fea4bc2f32628f
#
_entry.id   6bdda7a723dda257d9fea4bc2f32628f
#
_cell.length_a   1.000
_cell.length_b   1.000
_cell.length_c   1.000
_cell.angle_alpha   90.00
_cell.angle_beta   90.00
_cell.angle_gamma   90.00
#
_symmetry.space_group_name_H-M   'P 1'
#
loop_
_entity.id
_entity.type
_entity.pdbx_description
1 polymer ?
#
loop_
_entity_poly.entity_id
_entity_poly.type
_entity_poly.pdbx_seq_one_letter_code
_entity_poly.pdbx_strand_id
1 'polypeptide(L)'
;MTTIWPILSSLIWLPILGAAVVLAVGEHRASLARVLSLIIAGLTFLLSISLFTGFDTSTAAMQFTEMKPWIEAFSINYALGVDGFSVPLILLTTFFGVLVVIAGWEVITEKVHQYMACFLLMEGLMVGVFSALDAILFYAFFEAMLIPMFLVIGMWGGPNKVYATIKFFLYTFLGSVFMLIGLIYLYIQSGTWSILEWHQFPLALNVQKWLFLGFLAAFSVKIPMWPVHT
;
A
#
# COMPACT_ATOMS: atom_id res chain seq x y z
N MET A 1 4.38 23.53 10.01
CA MET A 1 3.08 24.01 9.54
C MET A 1 2.08 22.86 9.65
N THR A 2 1.14 22.94 10.56
CA THR A 2 0.02 21.98 10.60
C THR A 2 -0.83 22.25 9.39
N THR A 3 -0.67 21.47 8.35
CA THR A 3 -1.56 21.52 7.19
C THR A 3 -2.96 21.18 7.66
N ILE A 4 -3.89 22.15 7.55
CA ILE A 4 -5.31 22.01 7.94
C ILE A 4 -6.00 20.88 7.14
N TRP A 5 -5.41 20.47 6.04
CA TRP A 5 -5.95 19.45 5.15
C TRP A 5 -5.19 18.11 5.30
N PRO A 6 -5.88 16.99 5.55
CA PRO A 6 -5.27 15.66 5.67
C PRO A 6 -4.85 15.14 4.29
N ILE A 7 -3.67 15.57 3.81
CA ILE A 7 -3.21 15.29 2.46
C ILE A 7 -2.91 13.80 2.24
N LEU A 8 -2.30 13.13 3.22
CA LEU A 8 -1.98 11.70 3.13
C LEU A 8 -3.24 10.84 3.12
N SER A 9 -4.18 11.13 4.01
CA SER A 9 -5.50 10.48 3.98
C SER A 9 -6.20 10.72 2.63
N SER A 10 -6.11 11.93 2.06
CA SER A 10 -6.70 12.21 0.75
C SER A 10 -6.05 11.40 -0.36
N LEU A 11 -4.73 11.25 -0.37
CA LEU A 11 -3.98 10.43 -1.33
C LEU A 11 -4.31 8.94 -1.23
N ILE A 12 -4.61 8.44 -0.03
CA ILE A 12 -5.02 7.05 0.20
C ILE A 12 -6.48 6.84 -0.23
N TRP A 13 -7.40 7.65 0.29
CA TRP A 13 -8.82 7.40 0.15
C TRP A 13 -9.41 7.85 -1.18
N LEU A 14 -8.82 8.83 -1.87
CA LEU A 14 -9.28 9.27 -3.18
C LEU A 14 -9.31 8.13 -4.21
N PRO A 15 -8.21 7.39 -4.46
CA PRO A 15 -8.22 6.27 -5.39
C PRO A 15 -9.04 5.08 -4.87
N ILE A 16 -9.07 4.80 -3.54
CA ILE A 16 -9.88 3.72 -2.96
C ILE A 16 -11.38 3.97 -3.17
N LEU A 17 -11.85 5.16 -2.84
CA LEU A 17 -13.26 5.55 -3.08
C LEU A 17 -13.55 5.64 -4.57
N GLY A 18 -12.59 6.12 -5.34
CA GLY A 18 -12.64 6.12 -6.79
C GLY A 18 -12.82 4.72 -7.39
N ALA A 19 -12.13 3.73 -6.84
CA ALA A 19 -12.30 2.32 -7.23
C ALA A 19 -13.75 1.85 -7.01
N ALA A 20 -14.37 2.21 -5.87
CA ALA A 20 -15.77 1.88 -5.60
C ALA A 20 -16.72 2.56 -6.61
N VAL A 21 -16.47 3.83 -6.96
CA VAL A 21 -17.25 4.55 -7.99
C VAL A 21 -17.09 3.87 -9.35
N VAL A 22 -15.88 3.50 -9.76
CA VAL A 22 -15.62 2.81 -11.03
C VAL A 22 -16.30 1.44 -11.07
N LEU A 23 -16.30 0.69 -9.96
CA LEU A 23 -17.04 -0.57 -9.86
C LEU A 23 -18.56 -0.37 -10.05
N ALA A 24 -19.12 0.70 -9.49
CA ALA A 24 -20.55 1.02 -9.62
C ALA A 24 -20.98 1.40 -11.06
N VAL A 25 -20.05 1.80 -11.93
CA VAL A 25 -20.32 2.08 -13.36
C VAL A 25 -20.83 0.83 -14.09
N GLY A 26 -20.35 -0.35 -13.71
CA GLY A 26 -20.76 -1.63 -14.28
C GLY A 26 -20.11 -1.95 -15.64
N GLU A 27 -20.38 -3.16 -16.14
CA GLU A 27 -19.72 -3.71 -17.32
C GLU A 27 -20.12 -3.02 -18.64
N HIS A 28 -21.35 -2.54 -18.73
CA HIS A 28 -21.89 -1.98 -19.98
C HIS A 28 -21.31 -0.60 -20.38
N ARG A 29 -20.58 0.06 -19.49
CA ARG A 29 -20.04 1.41 -19.69
C ARG A 29 -18.51 1.45 -19.59
N ALA A 30 -17.83 0.55 -20.30
CA ALA A 30 -16.37 0.43 -20.25
C ALA A 30 -15.62 1.74 -20.55
N SER A 31 -16.11 2.55 -21.51
CA SER A 31 -15.51 3.85 -21.83
C SER A 31 -15.60 4.82 -20.64
N LEU A 32 -16.74 4.88 -19.96
CA LEU A 32 -16.92 5.72 -18.78
C LEU A 32 -16.00 5.26 -17.63
N ALA A 33 -15.88 3.94 -17.41
CA ALA A 33 -14.98 3.38 -16.40
C ALA A 33 -13.51 3.78 -16.65
N ARG A 34 -13.04 3.72 -17.91
CA ARG A 34 -11.69 4.15 -18.29
C ARG A 34 -11.45 5.63 -18.02
N VAL A 35 -12.39 6.49 -18.48
CA VAL A 35 -12.27 7.94 -18.31
C VAL A 35 -12.27 8.33 -16.84
N LEU A 36 -13.20 7.79 -16.04
CA LEU A 36 -13.26 8.05 -14.60
C LEU A 36 -11.96 7.60 -13.90
N SER A 37 -11.45 6.40 -14.24
CA SER A 37 -10.19 5.91 -13.66
C SER A 37 -9.02 6.81 -14.00
N LEU A 38 -8.93 7.31 -15.24
CA LEU A 38 -7.88 8.23 -15.64
C LEU A 38 -7.98 9.58 -14.90
N ILE A 39 -9.19 10.09 -14.73
CA ILE A 39 -9.42 11.33 -13.97
C ILE A 39 -9.00 11.14 -12.51
N ILE A 40 -9.41 10.04 -11.88
CA ILE A 40 -9.10 9.77 -10.47
C ILE A 40 -7.59 9.59 -10.27
N ALA A 41 -6.94 8.74 -11.08
CA ALA A 41 -5.49 8.54 -11.02
C ALA A 41 -4.73 9.86 -11.30
N GLY A 42 -5.18 10.64 -12.30
CA GLY A 42 -4.62 11.96 -12.60
C GLY A 42 -4.74 12.95 -11.45
N LEU A 43 -5.90 13.01 -10.79
CA LEU A 43 -6.11 13.86 -9.61
C LEU A 43 -5.23 13.39 -8.43
N THR A 44 -5.11 12.09 -8.21
CA THR A 44 -4.22 11.53 -7.15
C THR A 44 -2.76 11.89 -7.44
N PHE A 45 -2.32 11.77 -8.69
CA PHE A 45 -0.97 12.17 -9.09
C PHE A 45 -0.73 13.68 -8.90
N LEU A 46 -1.65 14.54 -9.33
CA LEU A 46 -1.54 15.98 -9.12
C LEU A 46 -1.48 16.36 -7.63
N LEU A 47 -2.27 15.67 -6.82
CA LEU A 47 -2.24 15.86 -5.35
C LEU A 47 -0.88 15.42 -4.76
N SER A 48 -0.27 14.34 -5.27
CA SER A 48 1.06 13.89 -4.81
C SER A 48 2.19 14.87 -5.18
N ILE A 49 2.05 15.63 -6.26
CA ILE A 49 3.00 16.72 -6.60
C ILE A 49 3.00 17.78 -5.51
N SER A 50 1.84 18.12 -4.93
CA SER A 50 1.77 19.09 -3.84
C SER A 50 2.48 18.60 -2.56
N LEU A 51 2.49 17.29 -2.30
CA LEU A 51 3.27 16.68 -1.24
C LEU A 51 4.78 16.87 -1.48
N PHE A 52 5.24 16.64 -2.72
CA PHE A 52 6.64 16.81 -3.11
C PHE A 52 7.11 18.28 -3.01
N THR A 53 6.30 19.20 -3.50
CA THR A 53 6.66 20.64 -3.49
C THR A 53 6.59 21.26 -2.09
N GLY A 54 5.77 20.72 -1.20
CA GLY A 54 5.64 21.19 0.18
C GLY A 54 6.60 20.52 1.17
N PHE A 55 7.42 19.57 0.72
CA PHE A 55 8.34 18.84 1.58
C PHE A 55 9.58 19.69 1.94
N ASP A 56 9.88 19.77 3.24
CA ASP A 56 11.05 20.48 3.76
C ASP A 56 12.25 19.51 3.86
N THR A 57 13.26 19.72 3.04
CA THR A 57 14.48 18.90 3.01
C THR A 57 15.50 19.28 4.10
N SER A 58 15.24 20.31 4.88
CA SER A 58 16.16 20.76 5.94
C SER A 58 16.03 19.96 7.25
N THR A 59 14.99 19.16 7.41
CA THR A 59 14.71 18.37 8.62
C THR A 59 14.60 16.88 8.31
N ALA A 60 15.08 16.05 9.26
CA ALA A 60 14.90 14.60 9.24
C ALA A 60 13.60 14.13 9.94
N ALA A 61 12.80 15.06 10.48
CA ALA A 61 11.55 14.72 11.15
C ALA A 61 10.47 14.28 10.14
N MET A 62 9.57 13.40 10.58
CA MET A 62 8.39 13.03 9.79
C MET A 62 7.51 14.26 9.53
N GLN A 63 7.04 14.38 8.29
CA GLN A 63 6.24 15.53 7.84
C GLN A 63 4.83 15.07 7.44
N PHE A 64 3.92 16.04 7.31
CA PHE A 64 2.50 15.82 6.99
C PHE A 64 1.83 14.80 7.91
N THR A 65 2.24 14.78 9.19
CA THR A 65 1.76 13.80 10.15
C THR A 65 0.27 13.94 10.43
N GLU A 66 -0.44 12.81 10.33
CA GLU A 66 -1.85 12.67 10.66
C GLU A 66 -1.98 11.56 11.70
N MET A 67 -2.63 11.82 12.83
CA MET A 67 -2.82 10.83 13.89
C MET A 67 -4.25 10.87 14.41
N LYS A 68 -4.90 9.71 14.41
CA LYS A 68 -6.23 9.50 14.99
C LYS A 68 -6.28 8.11 15.64
N PRO A 69 -6.94 7.96 16.80
CA PRO A 69 -7.17 6.62 17.36
C PRO A 69 -8.03 5.80 16.38
N TRP A 70 -7.65 4.55 16.13
CA TRP A 70 -8.41 3.64 15.27
C TRP A 70 -9.03 2.50 16.08
N ILE A 71 -8.22 1.70 16.78
CA ILE A 71 -8.70 0.61 17.64
C ILE A 71 -8.13 0.83 19.03
N GLU A 72 -8.85 1.60 19.84
CA GLU A 72 -8.39 2.04 21.17
C GLU A 72 -8.09 0.87 22.11
N ALA A 73 -8.89 -0.22 22.03
CA ALA A 73 -8.71 -1.41 22.85
C ALA A 73 -7.32 -2.06 22.71
N PHE A 74 -6.64 -1.86 21.60
CA PHE A 74 -5.30 -2.39 21.30
C PHE A 74 -4.25 -1.30 21.12
N SER A 75 -4.58 -0.04 21.41
CA SER A 75 -3.69 1.12 21.20
C SER A 75 -3.19 1.26 19.76
N ILE A 76 -4.00 0.83 18.76
CA ILE A 76 -3.69 0.94 17.35
C ILE A 76 -4.20 2.28 16.84
N ASN A 77 -3.32 3.03 16.17
CA ASN A 77 -3.62 4.35 15.65
C ASN A 77 -3.61 4.40 14.12
N TYR A 78 -4.51 5.19 13.57
CA TYR A 78 -4.40 5.65 12.20
C TYR A 78 -3.35 6.76 12.19
N ALA A 79 -2.08 6.36 12.10
CA ALA A 79 -0.94 7.25 12.18
C ALA A 79 -0.20 7.24 10.83
N LEU A 80 -0.18 8.38 10.17
CA LEU A 80 0.47 8.60 8.89
C LEU A 80 1.55 9.67 9.00
N GLY A 81 2.57 9.57 8.17
CA GLY A 81 3.62 10.55 8.02
C GLY A 81 4.58 10.15 6.91
N VAL A 82 5.35 11.07 6.41
CA VAL A 82 6.31 10.80 5.33
C VAL A 82 7.67 11.40 5.65
N ASP A 83 8.68 10.74 5.12
CA ASP A 83 10.08 11.15 5.12
C ASP A 83 10.58 11.39 3.69
N GLY A 84 11.87 11.70 3.56
CA GLY A 84 12.51 11.94 2.27
C GLY A 84 12.57 10.73 1.33
N PHE A 85 12.37 9.50 1.84
CA PHE A 85 12.25 8.29 1.01
C PHE A 85 10.81 8.01 0.58
N SER A 86 9.85 8.24 1.47
CA SER A 86 8.44 7.96 1.20
C SER A 86 7.86 8.88 0.13
N VAL A 87 8.22 10.17 0.14
CA VAL A 87 7.67 11.15 -0.80
C VAL A 87 7.93 10.79 -2.28
N PRO A 88 9.17 10.53 -2.74
CA PRO A 88 9.40 10.12 -4.12
C PRO A 88 8.76 8.76 -4.46
N LEU A 89 8.64 7.83 -3.51
CA LEU A 89 7.95 6.55 -3.73
C LEU A 89 6.44 6.73 -3.91
N ILE A 90 5.82 7.62 -3.14
CA ILE A 90 4.41 7.99 -3.32
C ILE A 90 4.20 8.65 -4.68
N LEU A 91 5.06 9.61 -5.05
CA LEU A 91 4.98 10.27 -6.36
C LEU A 91 5.13 9.27 -7.51
N LEU A 92 6.08 8.35 -7.40
CA LEU A 92 6.29 7.28 -8.37
C LEU A 92 5.07 6.37 -8.48
N THR A 93 4.48 5.97 -7.35
CA THR A 93 3.28 5.13 -7.29
C THR A 93 2.11 5.77 -8.01
N THR A 94 1.81 7.03 -7.71
CA THR A 94 0.69 7.76 -8.31
C THR A 94 0.93 8.05 -9.79
N PHE A 95 2.17 8.31 -10.21
CA PHE A 95 2.54 8.40 -11.62
C PHE A 95 2.30 7.09 -12.38
N PHE A 96 2.75 5.96 -11.81
CA PHE A 96 2.50 4.65 -12.40
C PHE A 96 1.00 4.29 -12.43
N GLY A 97 0.20 4.76 -11.47
CA GLY A 97 -1.25 4.62 -11.50
C GLY A 97 -1.85 5.16 -12.79
N VAL A 98 -1.45 6.37 -13.19
CA VAL A 98 -1.87 6.98 -14.49
C VAL A 98 -1.40 6.12 -15.67
N LEU A 99 -0.13 5.69 -15.67
CA LEU A 99 0.43 4.90 -16.78
C LEU A 99 -0.27 3.55 -16.94
N VAL A 100 -0.61 2.87 -15.85
CA VAL A 100 -1.30 1.57 -15.88
C VAL A 100 -2.72 1.72 -16.44
N VAL A 101 -3.44 2.78 -16.09
CA VAL A 101 -4.77 3.05 -16.67
C VAL A 101 -4.65 3.26 -18.19
N ILE A 102 -3.66 4.02 -18.65
CA ILE A 102 -3.42 4.25 -20.08
C ILE A 102 -3.00 2.96 -20.79
N ALA A 103 -2.08 2.19 -20.20
CA ALA A 103 -1.61 0.91 -20.76
C ALA A 103 -2.74 -0.12 -20.89
N GLY A 104 -3.67 -0.16 -19.93
CA GLY A 104 -4.84 -1.04 -19.97
C GLY A 104 -5.96 -0.59 -20.89
N TRP A 105 -5.85 0.60 -21.50
CA TRP A 105 -6.96 1.24 -22.22
C TRP A 105 -7.52 0.41 -23.37
N GLU A 106 -6.66 -0.16 -24.21
CA GLU A 106 -7.04 -0.97 -25.37
C GLU A 106 -6.86 -2.47 -25.12
N VAL A 107 -5.88 -2.83 -24.29
CA VAL A 107 -5.52 -4.22 -24.04
C VAL A 107 -6.62 -4.97 -23.27
N ILE A 108 -7.27 -4.28 -22.33
CA ILE A 108 -8.31 -4.88 -21.49
C ILE A 108 -9.67 -4.61 -22.11
N THR A 109 -10.32 -5.68 -22.58
CA THR A 109 -11.62 -5.64 -23.24
C THR A 109 -12.75 -6.21 -22.39
N GLU A 110 -12.43 -7.15 -21.48
CA GLU A 110 -13.39 -7.81 -20.61
C GLU A 110 -13.33 -7.27 -19.18
N LYS A 111 -14.46 -7.07 -18.56
CA LYS A 111 -14.62 -6.60 -17.17
C LYS A 111 -13.75 -5.37 -16.83
N VAL A 112 -13.71 -4.43 -17.77
CA VAL A 112 -12.83 -3.24 -17.71
C VAL A 112 -12.97 -2.47 -16.38
N HIS A 113 -14.23 -2.28 -15.91
CA HIS A 113 -14.50 -1.57 -14.67
C HIS A 113 -13.83 -2.24 -13.45
N GLN A 114 -13.78 -3.59 -13.41
CA GLN A 114 -13.13 -4.33 -12.32
C GLN A 114 -11.61 -4.21 -12.40
N TYR A 115 -11.03 -4.30 -13.59
CA TYR A 115 -9.58 -4.11 -13.80
C TYR A 115 -9.13 -2.73 -13.31
N MET A 116 -9.77 -1.69 -13.81
CA MET A 116 -9.45 -0.32 -13.44
C MET A 116 -9.62 -0.06 -11.93
N ALA A 117 -10.69 -0.59 -11.35
CA ALA A 117 -10.92 -0.47 -9.91
C ALA A 117 -9.85 -1.21 -9.08
N CYS A 118 -9.39 -2.38 -9.51
CA CYS A 118 -8.30 -3.10 -8.82
C CYS A 118 -7.02 -2.25 -8.77
N PHE A 119 -6.66 -1.59 -9.87
CA PHE A 119 -5.45 -0.76 -9.90
C PHE A 119 -5.59 0.53 -9.08
N LEU A 120 -6.74 1.20 -9.11
CA LEU A 120 -7.00 2.34 -8.23
C LEU A 120 -6.96 1.94 -6.76
N LEU A 121 -7.53 0.79 -6.41
CA LEU A 121 -7.47 0.25 -5.06
C LEU A 121 -6.02 -0.02 -4.63
N MET A 122 -5.22 -0.67 -5.49
CA MET A 122 -3.80 -0.91 -5.23
C MET A 122 -3.01 0.38 -5.04
N GLU A 123 -3.26 1.39 -5.86
CA GLU A 123 -2.61 2.70 -5.76
C GLU A 123 -2.81 3.31 -4.37
N GLY A 124 -4.05 3.39 -3.89
CA GLY A 124 -4.34 3.91 -2.55
C GLY A 124 -3.73 3.09 -1.42
N LEU A 125 -3.77 1.76 -1.52
CA LEU A 125 -3.17 0.86 -0.53
C LEU A 125 -1.64 1.00 -0.50
N MET A 126 -0.97 1.16 -1.65
CA MET A 126 0.48 1.37 -1.73
C MET A 126 0.89 2.71 -1.11
N VAL A 127 0.13 3.79 -1.36
CA VAL A 127 0.34 5.07 -0.67
C VAL A 127 0.20 4.90 0.83
N GLY A 128 -0.78 4.11 1.29
CA GLY A 128 -0.96 3.75 2.71
C GLY A 128 0.25 3.04 3.29
N VAL A 129 0.83 2.08 2.58
CA VAL A 129 2.05 1.37 3.01
C VAL A 129 3.24 2.33 3.17
N PHE A 130 3.44 3.26 2.23
CA PHE A 130 4.57 4.20 2.27
C PHE A 130 4.40 5.33 3.29
N SER A 131 3.21 5.53 3.82
CA SER A 131 2.91 6.61 4.77
C SER A 131 2.57 6.14 6.19
N ALA A 132 2.37 4.83 6.43
CA ALA A 132 2.00 4.32 7.74
C ALA A 132 3.14 4.42 8.77
N LEU A 133 2.85 5.02 9.92
CA LEU A 133 3.74 5.11 11.09
C LEU A 133 3.37 4.13 12.21
N ASP A 134 2.17 3.54 12.15
CA ASP A 134 1.73 2.46 13.03
C ASP A 134 1.94 1.11 12.33
N ALA A 135 2.53 0.16 13.04
CA ALA A 135 2.93 -1.13 12.46
C ALA A 135 1.75 -2.01 12.04
N ILE A 136 0.63 -1.96 12.77
CA ILE A 136 -0.58 -2.70 12.38
C ILE A 136 -1.27 -2.02 11.20
N LEU A 137 -1.28 -0.69 11.15
CA LEU A 137 -1.79 0.04 10.00
C LEU A 137 -0.96 -0.28 8.74
N PHE A 138 0.37 -0.28 8.87
CA PHE A 138 1.29 -0.72 7.80
C PHE A 138 0.94 -2.14 7.33
N TYR A 139 0.83 -3.08 8.27
CA TYR A 139 0.52 -4.47 7.96
C TYR A 139 -0.85 -4.62 7.27
N ALA A 140 -1.86 -3.90 7.75
CA ALA A 140 -3.19 -3.91 7.15
C ALA A 140 -3.17 -3.46 5.68
N PHE A 141 -2.50 -2.35 5.34
CA PHE A 141 -2.34 -1.89 3.97
C PHE A 141 -1.51 -2.88 3.13
N PHE A 142 -0.43 -3.42 3.70
CA PHE A 142 0.46 -4.37 3.04
C PHE A 142 -0.25 -5.67 2.66
N GLU A 143 -1.12 -6.20 3.53
CA GLU A 143 -1.92 -7.39 3.25
C GLU A 143 -3.11 -7.12 2.34
N ALA A 144 -3.77 -5.96 2.51
CA ALA A 144 -4.92 -5.62 1.68
C ALA A 144 -4.59 -5.56 0.18
N MET A 145 -3.34 -5.26 -0.18
CA MET A 145 -2.88 -5.30 -1.58
C MET A 145 -2.95 -6.69 -2.22
N LEU A 146 -2.95 -7.76 -1.43
CA LEU A 146 -3.07 -9.12 -1.97
C LEU A 146 -4.43 -9.34 -2.64
N ILE A 147 -5.49 -8.70 -2.16
CA ILE A 147 -6.85 -8.87 -2.68
C ILE A 147 -6.95 -8.42 -4.15
N PRO A 148 -6.64 -7.16 -4.52
CA PRO A 148 -6.71 -6.74 -5.91
C PRO A 148 -5.71 -7.49 -6.80
N MET A 149 -4.51 -7.82 -6.32
CA MET A 149 -3.56 -8.63 -7.10
C MET A 149 -4.08 -10.04 -7.35
N PHE A 150 -4.70 -10.69 -6.37
CA PHE A 150 -5.37 -11.99 -6.55
C PHE A 150 -6.43 -11.92 -7.65
N LEU A 151 -7.24 -10.87 -7.66
CA LEU A 151 -8.27 -10.67 -8.69
C LEU A 151 -7.66 -10.41 -10.07
N VAL A 152 -6.64 -9.56 -10.17
CA VAL A 152 -5.97 -9.24 -11.45
C VAL A 152 -5.35 -10.48 -12.06
N ILE A 153 -4.58 -11.26 -11.30
CA ILE A 153 -3.95 -12.48 -11.80
C ILE A 153 -5.02 -13.53 -12.16
N GLY A 154 -6.05 -13.70 -11.32
CA GLY A 154 -7.09 -14.72 -11.49
C GLY A 154 -8.03 -14.47 -12.67
N MET A 155 -8.31 -13.21 -13.00
CA MET A 155 -9.23 -12.87 -14.08
C MET A 155 -8.52 -12.64 -15.42
N TRP A 156 -7.44 -11.87 -15.44
CA TRP A 156 -6.75 -11.46 -16.68
C TRP A 156 -5.40 -12.16 -16.91
N GLY A 157 -5.01 -13.09 -16.03
CA GLY A 157 -3.79 -13.89 -16.18
C GLY A 157 -3.84 -14.85 -17.36
N GLY A 158 -2.69 -15.49 -17.65
CA GLY A 158 -2.52 -16.43 -18.74
C GLY A 158 -3.23 -17.78 -18.54
N PRO A 159 -2.92 -18.81 -19.37
CA PRO A 159 -3.62 -20.11 -19.35
C PRO A 159 -3.64 -20.81 -17.99
N ASN A 160 -2.59 -20.65 -17.18
CA ASN A 160 -2.45 -21.26 -15.85
C ASN A 160 -2.84 -20.33 -14.71
N LYS A 161 -3.68 -19.33 -14.96
CA LYS A 161 -4.02 -18.26 -14.01
C LYS A 161 -4.53 -18.75 -12.67
N VAL A 162 -5.36 -19.79 -12.62
CA VAL A 162 -5.90 -20.32 -11.35
C VAL A 162 -4.79 -20.84 -10.45
N TYR A 163 -3.91 -21.67 -11.00
CA TYR A 163 -2.76 -22.18 -10.25
C TYR A 163 -1.83 -21.04 -9.80
N ALA A 164 -1.51 -20.13 -10.71
CA ALA A 164 -0.65 -18.99 -10.42
C ALA A 164 -1.23 -18.09 -9.31
N THR A 165 -2.54 -17.85 -9.36
CA THR A 165 -3.25 -17.01 -8.35
C THR A 165 -3.21 -17.63 -6.97
N ILE A 166 -3.54 -18.92 -6.86
CA ILE A 166 -3.53 -19.63 -5.58
C ILE A 166 -2.10 -19.71 -5.02
N LYS A 167 -1.13 -20.06 -5.88
CA LYS A 167 0.28 -20.10 -5.48
C LYS A 167 0.78 -18.75 -5.01
N PHE A 168 0.51 -17.68 -5.76
CA PHE A 168 0.88 -16.32 -5.41
C PHE A 168 0.29 -15.92 -4.04
N PHE A 169 -1.00 -16.13 -3.85
CA PHE A 169 -1.69 -15.74 -2.62
C PHE A 169 -1.14 -16.49 -1.41
N LEU A 170 -1.11 -17.82 -1.45
CA LEU A 170 -0.65 -18.64 -0.32
C LEU A 170 0.83 -18.36 0.00
N TYR A 171 1.64 -18.18 -1.02
CA TYR A 171 3.07 -17.95 -0.85
C TYR A 171 3.38 -16.59 -0.23
N THR A 172 2.75 -15.53 -0.75
CA THR A 172 2.92 -14.17 -0.21
C THR A 172 2.32 -14.03 1.18
N PHE A 173 1.15 -14.63 1.42
CA PHE A 173 0.53 -14.65 2.74
C PHE A 173 1.39 -15.39 3.77
N LEU A 174 1.95 -16.55 3.42
CA LEU A 174 2.86 -17.28 4.32
C LEU A 174 4.08 -16.42 4.69
N GLY A 175 4.67 -15.71 3.72
CA GLY A 175 5.78 -14.81 3.97
C GLY A 175 5.42 -13.71 4.97
N SER A 176 4.26 -13.08 4.81
CA SER A 176 3.84 -11.97 5.66
C SER A 176 3.45 -12.38 7.08
N VAL A 177 3.05 -13.64 7.31
CA VAL A 177 2.82 -14.17 8.66
C VAL A 177 4.08 -14.09 9.52
N PHE A 178 5.28 -14.34 8.96
CA PHE A 178 6.53 -14.16 9.70
C PHE A 178 6.74 -12.71 10.13
N MET A 179 6.39 -11.76 9.29
CA MET A 179 6.42 -10.33 9.65
C MET A 179 5.43 -10.04 10.78
N LEU A 180 4.19 -10.54 10.69
CA LEU A 180 3.18 -10.34 11.74
C LEU A 180 3.65 -10.85 13.10
N ILE A 181 4.28 -12.03 13.14
CA ILE A 181 4.86 -12.56 14.37
C ILE A 181 5.92 -11.60 14.92
N GLY A 182 6.77 -11.04 14.06
CA GLY A 182 7.77 -10.04 14.43
C GLY A 182 7.15 -8.76 14.99
N LEU A 183 6.08 -8.25 14.36
CA LEU A 183 5.36 -7.05 14.83
C LEU A 183 4.72 -7.27 16.20
N ILE A 184 4.06 -8.41 16.41
CA ILE A 184 3.45 -8.78 17.69
C ILE A 184 4.52 -8.91 18.78
N TYR A 185 5.65 -9.53 18.47
CA TYR A 185 6.76 -9.63 19.41
C TYR A 185 7.29 -8.25 19.83
N LEU A 186 7.50 -7.35 18.86
CA LEU A 186 7.92 -5.97 19.14
C LEU A 186 6.93 -5.23 20.03
N TYR A 187 5.64 -5.37 19.77
CA TYR A 187 4.60 -4.78 20.61
C TYR A 187 4.63 -5.31 22.05
N ILE A 188 4.76 -6.63 22.23
CA ILE A 188 4.81 -7.25 23.57
C ILE A 188 6.01 -6.72 24.37
N GLN A 189 7.15 -6.46 23.70
CA GLN A 189 8.35 -5.97 24.35
C GLN A 189 8.35 -4.46 24.60
N SER A 190 7.81 -3.67 23.67
CA SER A 190 7.85 -2.20 23.70
C SER A 190 6.60 -1.55 24.28
N GLY A 191 5.44 -2.25 24.23
CA GLY A 191 4.14 -1.71 24.62
C GLY A 191 3.52 -0.73 23.62
N THR A 192 4.11 -0.54 22.43
CA THR A 192 3.66 0.42 21.42
C THR A 192 3.68 -0.18 20.02
N TRP A 193 2.80 0.30 19.12
CA TRP A 193 2.81 -0.02 17.69
C TRP A 193 3.55 1.03 16.85
N SER A 194 4.10 2.07 17.48
CA SER A 194 4.81 3.14 16.78
C SER A 194 6.13 2.64 16.20
N ILE A 195 6.26 2.65 14.87
CA ILE A 195 7.49 2.27 14.17
C ILE A 195 8.64 3.20 14.56
N LEU A 196 8.35 4.48 14.80
CA LEU A 196 9.37 5.47 15.19
C LEU A 196 9.95 5.18 16.57
N GLU A 197 9.13 4.76 17.52
CA GLU A 197 9.58 4.38 18.85
C GLU A 197 10.42 3.11 18.82
N TRP A 198 10.12 2.16 17.93
CA TRP A 198 10.90 0.94 17.78
C TRP A 198 12.34 1.18 17.29
N HIS A 199 12.60 2.25 16.54
CA HIS A 199 13.96 2.61 16.11
C HIS A 199 14.90 2.89 17.28
N GLN A 200 14.37 3.32 18.42
CA GLN A 200 15.14 3.64 19.64
C GLN A 200 15.03 2.55 20.70
N PHE A 201 14.22 1.51 20.46
CA PHE A 201 13.97 0.46 21.44
C PHE A 201 15.14 -0.52 21.52
N PRO A 202 15.74 -0.70 22.72
CA PRO A 202 16.91 -1.57 22.87
C PRO A 202 16.50 -3.04 22.82
N LEU A 203 17.08 -3.78 21.87
CA LEU A 203 16.88 -5.23 21.71
C LEU A 203 18.22 -5.97 21.77
N ALA A 204 18.23 -7.15 22.39
CA ALA A 204 19.39 -8.03 22.36
C ALA A 204 19.70 -8.45 20.91
N LEU A 205 20.97 -8.53 20.54
CA LEU A 205 21.42 -8.84 19.17
C LEU A 205 20.83 -10.14 18.61
N ASN A 206 20.66 -11.16 19.46
CA ASN A 206 20.07 -12.43 19.04
C ASN A 206 18.61 -12.25 18.61
N VAL A 207 17.83 -11.43 19.34
CA VAL A 207 16.43 -11.11 19.01
C VAL A 207 16.36 -10.33 17.69
N GLN A 208 17.23 -9.32 17.52
CA GLN A 208 17.29 -8.56 16.28
C GLN A 208 17.55 -9.45 15.06
N LYS A 209 18.41 -10.48 15.18
CA LYS A 209 18.68 -11.43 14.09
C LYS A 209 17.43 -12.22 13.69
N TRP A 210 16.66 -12.72 14.65
CA TRP A 210 15.42 -13.46 14.37
C TRP A 210 14.35 -12.57 13.76
N LEU A 211 14.16 -11.36 14.29
CA LEU A 211 13.24 -10.37 13.70
C LEU A 211 13.67 -10.03 12.27
N PHE A 212 14.96 -9.78 12.04
CA PHE A 212 15.48 -9.52 10.70
C PHE A 212 15.16 -10.66 9.73
N LEU A 213 15.35 -11.92 10.13
CA LEU A 213 15.04 -13.08 9.29
C LEU A 213 13.52 -13.16 8.99
N GLY A 214 12.66 -12.88 9.96
CA GLY A 214 11.21 -12.85 9.77
C GLY A 214 10.76 -11.76 8.78
N PHE A 215 11.26 -10.53 8.94
CA PHE A 215 11.01 -9.43 8.00
C PHE A 215 11.62 -9.70 6.62
N LEU A 216 12.86 -10.23 6.58
CA LEU A 216 13.52 -10.59 5.33
C LEU A 216 12.70 -11.63 4.55
N ALA A 217 12.15 -12.65 5.22
CA ALA A 217 11.30 -13.65 4.57
C ALA A 217 10.07 -13.00 3.92
N ALA A 218 9.36 -12.11 4.64
CA ALA A 218 8.19 -11.41 4.14
C ALA A 218 8.50 -10.52 2.92
N PHE A 219 9.57 -9.73 3.01
CA PHE A 219 9.94 -8.83 1.92
C PHE A 219 10.57 -9.56 0.73
N SER A 220 11.35 -10.63 0.96
CA SER A 220 11.96 -11.42 -0.11
C SER A 220 10.93 -12.10 -1.02
N VAL A 221 9.80 -12.52 -0.45
CA VAL A 221 8.69 -13.10 -1.21
C VAL A 221 8.00 -12.04 -2.07
N LYS A 222 7.84 -10.81 -1.55
CA LYS A 222 7.21 -9.69 -2.27
C LYS A 222 8.11 -9.11 -3.38
N ILE A 223 9.43 -9.02 -3.14
CA ILE A 223 10.43 -8.46 -4.08
C ILE A 223 10.95 -9.53 -5.05
N PRO A 224 10.37 -10.66 -5.16
CA PRO A 224 10.79 -11.98 -5.66
C PRO A 224 12.32 -12.16 -5.68
N MET A 225 12.93 -12.17 -4.49
CA MET A 225 14.38 -12.40 -4.35
C MET A 225 14.71 -13.89 -4.51
N TRP A 226 15.82 -14.20 -5.19
CA TRP A 226 16.33 -15.56 -5.19
C TRP A 226 16.74 -15.99 -3.77
N PRO A 227 16.43 -17.19 -3.28
CA PRO A 227 15.78 -18.35 -3.95
C PRO A 227 14.25 -18.39 -3.83
N VAL A 228 13.61 -17.41 -3.25
CA VAL A 228 12.16 -17.39 -2.94
C VAL A 228 11.30 -16.67 -4.02
N HIS A 229 11.80 -16.59 -5.24
CA HIS A 229 11.22 -15.84 -6.36
C HIS A 229 10.11 -16.56 -7.15
N THR A 230 9.66 -17.72 -6.72
CA THR A 230 8.69 -18.55 -7.51
C THR A 230 7.25 -18.07 -7.39
#